data_fb38a23c202bc37909af4c5f87a5fb64
#
_entry.id   fb38a23c202bc37909af4c5f87a5fb64
#
_cell.length_a   1.000
_cell.length_b   1.000
_cell.length_c   1.000
_cell.angle_alpha   90.00
_cell.angle_beta   90.00
_cell.angle_gamma   90.00
#
_symmetry.space_group_name_H-M   'P 1'
#
loop_
_entity.id
_entity.type
_entity.pdbx_description
1 polymer ?
#
loop_
_entity_poly.entity_id
_entity_poly.type
_entity_poly.pdbx_seq_one_letter_code
_entity_poly.pdbx_strand_id
1 'polypeptide(L)'
;MKKLLALMLCGAMGLSAVACGQTETEETTETSEAVETEETTAEAETTSTGTVDNSFAEDTDALVEAYSDAFDQVEYTDDETGLTVTYNIYLPEGYDESEEYPMVVFIADSSCAGDDATASLTQGRGALVWASDEWQAANPSIVLVPTYPETILDDQNGYSTTEYVELTKRLIDDVSEEYAVDTDRIYGTGQSMGCMTTLILASEYPDLYAACMFVDGQWDVSTLSALEDQTFIYFAAEDDTSAYNGMQEVMSMFDEDGVDYTYAQWDGTWTPDELSEATSELLSGGTNAYFVSWASGTIEASSETSFAGPNSSSDDSEKPAIDTDSEKTEVSADTEASEDAESSEAGEKPEGGKGNGNDSMMQSVQYHMASFDYAYRCVAVMEWLFEN
;
A
#
# COMPACT_ATOMS: atom_id res chain seq x y z
N MET A 1 15.66 -24.20 43.46
CA MET A 1 14.89 -25.02 44.41
C MET A 1 13.45 -25.02 43.93
N LYS A 2 13.07 -26.03 43.14
CA LYS A 2 12.09 -27.12 43.47
C LYS A 2 10.76 -26.58 44.01
N LYS A 3 9.67 -26.73 43.23
CA LYS A 3 8.72 -27.85 43.20
C LYS A 3 7.70 -27.68 42.10
N LEU A 4 7.69 -28.57 41.18
CA LEU A 4 6.63 -29.38 40.60
C LEU A 4 5.45 -29.66 41.52
N LEU A 5 4.22 -29.63 41.01
CA LEU A 5 3.20 -30.64 41.30
C LEU A 5 2.18 -30.74 40.17
N ALA A 6 2.16 -31.89 39.51
CA ALA A 6 1.13 -32.39 38.64
C ALA A 6 0.15 -33.25 39.47
N LEU A 7 -1.12 -33.32 39.06
CA LEU A 7 -2.03 -34.49 39.28
C LEU A 7 -3.27 -34.22 38.39
N MET A 8 -3.57 -34.92 37.31
CA MET A 8 -4.17 -36.25 37.11
C MET A 8 -5.48 -36.48 37.91
N LEU A 9 -6.61 -36.77 37.30
CA LEU A 9 -7.08 -38.04 36.78
C LEU A 9 -8.62 -38.11 36.71
N CYS A 10 -9.13 -38.81 35.71
CA CYS A 10 -10.31 -39.69 35.59
C CYS A 10 -11.70 -39.00 35.49
N GLY A 11 -12.53 -39.27 34.55
CA GLY A 11 -12.80 -40.48 33.76
C GLY A 11 -14.16 -41.05 34.12
N ALA A 12 -15.10 -41.14 33.22
CA ALA A 12 -16.01 -42.30 33.15
C ALA A 12 -16.98 -42.17 31.96
N MET A 13 -16.99 -43.24 31.23
CA MET A 13 -17.87 -43.62 30.13
C MET A 13 -19.31 -43.89 30.60
N GLY A 14 -20.26 -43.71 29.72
CA GLY A 14 -21.60 -44.27 29.84
C GLY A 14 -22.25 -44.40 28.47
N LEU A 15 -22.03 -45.52 27.81
CA LEU A 15 -22.88 -46.00 26.70
C LEU A 15 -24.24 -46.45 27.23
N SER A 16 -25.32 -46.21 26.52
CA SER A 16 -26.37 -47.18 26.32
C SER A 16 -27.25 -46.86 25.13
N ALA A 17 -27.54 -47.87 24.39
CA ALA A 17 -28.09 -48.04 23.10
C ALA A 17 -29.62 -48.24 23.09
N VAL A 18 -30.19 -47.91 21.91
CA VAL A 18 -31.23 -48.65 21.13
C VAL A 18 -32.62 -48.86 21.73
N ALA A 19 -33.64 -48.37 21.01
CA ALA A 19 -34.64 -49.24 20.38
C ALA A 19 -35.64 -48.46 19.52
N CYS A 20 -35.90 -49.05 18.38
CA CYS A 20 -36.91 -48.87 17.38
C CYS A 20 -38.36 -48.98 17.89
N GLY A 21 -39.31 -48.29 17.19
CA GLY A 21 -40.72 -48.60 17.28
C GLY A 21 -41.55 -47.60 16.44
N GLN A 22 -42.02 -48.08 15.27
CA GLN A 22 -43.03 -47.46 14.42
C GLN A 22 -44.43 -47.68 15.05
N THR A 23 -45.37 -46.77 14.85
CA THR A 23 -46.63 -46.90 14.08
C THR A 23 -47.69 -45.86 14.42
N GLU A 24 -48.15 -45.20 13.37
CA GLU A 24 -49.54 -44.84 12.92
C GLU A 24 -50.51 -44.03 13.79
N THR A 25 -50.92 -42.92 13.17
CA THR A 25 -52.24 -42.32 12.96
C THR A 25 -53.24 -42.14 14.08
N GLU A 26 -53.75 -40.94 14.29
CA GLU A 26 -55.10 -40.47 13.93
C GLU A 26 -55.33 -39.01 14.35
N GLU A 27 -56.07 -38.31 13.49
CA GLU A 27 -56.66 -36.97 13.63
C GLU A 27 -57.54 -36.84 14.87
N THR A 28 -57.53 -35.68 15.51
CA THR A 28 -58.79 -34.93 15.82
C THR A 28 -58.47 -33.48 16.21
N THR A 29 -59.26 -32.61 15.63
CA THR A 29 -59.48 -31.20 15.88
C THR A 29 -59.95 -30.93 17.33
N GLU A 30 -59.50 -29.83 17.95
CA GLU A 30 -60.31 -28.69 18.46
C GLU A 30 -59.52 -27.73 19.33
N THR A 31 -59.50 -26.51 18.87
CA THR A 31 -59.73 -25.17 19.48
C THR A 31 -59.25 -24.87 20.90
N SER A 32 -58.55 -23.76 20.98
CA SER A 32 -58.71 -22.61 21.87
C SER A 32 -57.68 -22.42 22.97
N GLU A 33 -57.24 -21.21 22.94
CA GLU A 33 -56.81 -20.25 23.96
C GLU A 33 -55.30 -19.96 24.11
N ALA A 34 -55.04 -18.70 23.89
CA ALA A 34 -53.80 -17.99 23.99
C ALA A 34 -53.25 -17.95 25.42
N VAL A 35 -51.94 -18.23 25.54
CA VAL A 35 -51.11 -17.72 26.64
C VAL A 35 -49.88 -17.13 25.98
N GLU A 36 -49.74 -15.82 26.06
CA GLU A 36 -48.54 -15.09 25.73
C GLU A 36 -47.39 -15.52 26.64
N THR A 37 -46.37 -16.09 26.06
CA THR A 37 -45.07 -16.19 26.67
C THR A 37 -44.11 -15.45 25.76
N GLU A 38 -43.56 -14.35 26.25
CA GLU A 38 -42.49 -13.59 25.60
C GLU A 38 -41.26 -14.54 25.47
N GLU A 39 -41.02 -15.00 24.26
CA GLU A 39 -39.75 -15.54 23.84
C GLU A 39 -38.90 -14.40 23.29
N THR A 40 -37.88 -14.04 24.04
CA THR A 40 -36.79 -13.20 23.59
C THR A 40 -36.05 -13.96 22.49
N THR A 41 -36.38 -13.70 21.26
CA THR A 41 -35.58 -14.11 20.11
C THR A 41 -34.38 -13.19 20.05
N ALA A 42 -33.20 -13.76 20.28
CA ALA A 42 -31.94 -13.18 19.87
C ALA A 42 -32.01 -13.02 18.35
N GLU A 43 -32.09 -11.79 17.89
CA GLU A 43 -31.92 -11.45 16.47
C GLU A 43 -30.49 -11.81 16.10
N ALA A 44 -30.34 -12.75 15.19
CA ALA A 44 -29.13 -12.92 14.43
C ALA A 44 -28.92 -11.64 13.63
N GLU A 45 -27.85 -10.96 13.88
CA GLU A 45 -27.40 -9.84 13.03
C GLU A 45 -27.27 -10.36 11.60
N THR A 46 -28.20 -9.99 10.78
CA THR A 46 -28.05 -10.07 9.34
C THR A 46 -27.01 -9.02 8.97
N THR A 47 -25.81 -9.45 8.64
CA THR A 47 -24.85 -8.64 7.92
C THR A 47 -25.53 -8.10 6.67
N SER A 48 -25.80 -6.81 6.68
CA SER A 48 -26.26 -6.06 5.53
C SER A 48 -25.10 -6.05 4.52
N THR A 49 -25.19 -6.87 3.48
CA THR A 49 -24.41 -6.67 2.26
C THR A 49 -25.05 -5.50 1.49
N GLY A 50 -24.93 -4.30 2.02
CA GLY A 50 -25.11 -3.09 1.25
C GLY A 50 -23.85 -2.94 0.39
N THR A 51 -24.01 -2.78 -0.91
CA THR A 51 -22.92 -2.29 -1.76
C THR A 51 -22.43 -0.97 -1.16
N VAL A 52 -21.19 -0.94 -0.72
CA VAL A 52 -20.54 0.29 -0.25
C VAL A 52 -20.54 1.26 -1.44
N ASP A 53 -20.96 2.49 -1.21
CA ASP A 53 -20.85 3.54 -2.24
C ASP A 53 -19.36 3.91 -2.34
N ASN A 54 -18.68 3.43 -3.37
CA ASN A 54 -17.25 3.63 -3.58
C ASN A 54 -16.91 4.99 -4.20
N SER A 55 -17.89 5.85 -4.44
CA SER A 55 -17.69 7.14 -5.11
C SER A 55 -16.84 8.12 -4.30
N PHE A 56 -16.77 7.97 -2.97
CA PHE A 56 -15.91 8.80 -2.11
C PHE A 56 -14.43 8.71 -2.45
N ALA A 57 -13.97 7.55 -2.95
CA ALA A 57 -12.57 7.32 -3.30
C ALA A 57 -12.20 7.86 -4.70
N GLU A 58 -13.12 8.44 -5.45
CA GLU A 58 -12.90 8.87 -6.84
C GLU A 58 -12.42 10.34 -6.97
N ASP A 59 -12.63 11.18 -5.96
CA ASP A 59 -12.31 12.62 -5.99
C ASP A 59 -11.22 12.97 -4.98
N THR A 60 -9.97 13.01 -5.43
CA THR A 60 -8.80 13.34 -4.60
C THR A 60 -8.88 14.75 -4.03
N ASP A 61 -9.31 15.74 -4.82
CA ASP A 61 -9.42 17.13 -4.37
C ASP A 61 -10.46 17.26 -3.24
N ALA A 62 -11.57 16.54 -3.37
CA ALA A 62 -12.60 16.51 -2.32
C ALA A 62 -12.09 15.86 -1.02
N LEU A 63 -11.31 14.78 -1.11
CA LEU A 63 -10.68 14.16 0.07
C LEU A 63 -9.69 15.11 0.74
N VAL A 64 -8.85 15.80 -0.03
CA VAL A 64 -7.88 16.77 0.48
C VAL A 64 -8.60 17.92 1.19
N GLU A 65 -9.65 18.51 0.58
CA GLU A 65 -10.42 19.61 1.18
C GLU A 65 -11.14 19.18 2.47
N ALA A 66 -11.65 17.95 2.51
CA ALA A 66 -12.47 17.47 3.62
C ALA A 66 -11.64 16.97 4.82
N TYR A 67 -10.52 16.27 4.59
CA TYR A 67 -9.87 15.46 5.62
C TYR A 67 -8.42 15.84 5.93
N SER A 68 -7.73 16.70 5.16
CA SER A 68 -6.34 17.05 5.47
C SER A 68 -6.17 17.72 6.85
N ASP A 69 -7.16 18.48 7.30
CA ASP A 69 -7.17 19.13 8.62
C ASP A 69 -7.71 18.22 9.75
N ALA A 70 -8.10 16.98 9.45
CA ALA A 70 -8.65 16.03 10.44
C ALA A 70 -7.58 15.27 11.22
N PHE A 71 -6.31 15.39 10.81
CA PHE A 71 -5.18 14.73 11.45
C PHE A 71 -4.51 15.65 12.46
N ASP A 72 -4.18 15.11 13.63
CA ASP A 72 -3.27 15.75 14.57
C ASP A 72 -1.82 15.50 14.14
N GLN A 73 -0.97 16.55 14.26
CA GLN A 73 0.47 16.44 14.00
C GLN A 73 1.24 16.31 15.31
N VAL A 74 2.06 15.28 15.39
CA VAL A 74 2.86 14.95 16.57
C VAL A 74 4.33 14.81 16.20
N GLU A 75 5.22 15.40 17.00
CA GLU A 75 6.66 15.19 16.89
C GLU A 75 7.08 13.97 17.70
N TYR A 76 7.75 13.02 17.05
CA TYR A 76 8.31 11.84 17.66
C TYR A 76 9.83 11.90 17.62
N THR A 77 10.47 11.70 18.76
CA THR A 77 11.94 11.56 18.84
C THR A 77 12.28 10.16 19.31
N ASP A 78 12.99 9.43 18.46
CA ASP A 78 13.44 8.08 18.73
C ASP A 78 14.52 8.05 19.81
N ASP A 79 14.30 7.34 20.89
CA ASP A 79 15.19 7.25 22.04
C ASP A 79 16.52 6.54 21.73
N GLU A 80 16.57 5.69 20.69
CA GLU A 80 17.76 4.94 20.31
C GLU A 80 18.75 5.79 19.49
N THR A 81 18.22 6.53 18.52
CA THR A 81 19.04 7.29 17.56
C THR A 81 19.08 8.78 17.86
N GLY A 82 18.07 9.31 18.55
CA GLY A 82 17.84 10.74 18.76
C GLY A 82 17.34 11.45 17.49
N LEU A 83 16.97 10.70 16.45
CA LEU A 83 16.33 11.25 15.25
C LEU A 83 14.88 11.62 15.55
N THR A 84 14.36 12.59 14.81
CA THR A 84 13.01 13.10 14.97
C THR A 84 12.26 13.01 13.66
N VAL A 85 10.99 12.58 13.73
CA VAL A 85 10.02 12.67 12.64
C VAL A 85 8.75 13.34 13.14
N THR A 86 8.03 13.99 12.24
CA THR A 86 6.65 14.41 12.51
C THR A 86 5.73 13.37 11.89
N TYR A 87 4.73 12.92 12.63
CA TYR A 87 3.69 12.07 12.07
C TYR A 87 2.33 12.74 12.19
N ASN A 88 1.46 12.42 11.25
CA ASN A 88 0.06 12.78 11.29
C ASN A 88 -0.72 11.57 11.79
N ILE A 89 -1.67 11.80 12.70
CA ILE A 89 -2.51 10.73 13.24
C ILE A 89 -3.98 11.14 13.17
N TYR A 90 -4.81 10.25 12.65
CA TYR A 90 -6.25 10.36 12.68
C TYR A 90 -6.82 9.35 13.69
N LEU A 91 -7.72 9.80 14.54
CA LEU A 91 -8.48 8.95 15.46
C LEU A 91 -9.95 8.91 15.03
N PRO A 92 -10.60 7.73 15.04
CA PRO A 92 -12.00 7.61 14.63
C PRO A 92 -12.94 8.45 15.49
N GLU A 93 -14.08 8.89 14.94
CA GLU A 93 -15.07 9.65 15.69
C GLU A 93 -15.55 8.86 16.91
N GLY A 94 -15.49 9.49 18.07
CA GLY A 94 -15.86 8.85 19.33
C GLY A 94 -14.82 7.89 19.88
N TYR A 95 -13.55 8.01 19.46
CA TYR A 95 -12.43 7.22 19.97
C TYR A 95 -12.47 7.09 21.49
N ASP A 96 -12.32 5.86 21.99
CA ASP A 96 -12.35 5.51 23.43
C ASP A 96 -11.12 4.64 23.74
N GLU A 97 -10.24 5.08 24.61
CA GLU A 97 -9.03 4.35 25.03
C GLU A 97 -9.31 2.98 25.67
N SER A 98 -10.56 2.64 25.95
CA SER A 98 -10.97 1.33 26.47
C SER A 98 -11.37 0.32 25.39
N GLU A 99 -11.42 0.75 24.14
CA GLU A 99 -11.69 -0.06 22.96
C GLU A 99 -10.38 -0.25 22.21
N GLU A 100 -10.29 -1.27 21.32
CA GLU A 100 -9.12 -1.48 20.47
C GLU A 100 -9.51 -1.27 19.01
N TYR A 101 -8.68 -0.52 18.25
CA TYR A 101 -8.95 -0.12 16.87
C TYR A 101 -7.89 -0.65 15.92
N PRO A 102 -8.25 -1.11 14.71
CA PRO A 102 -7.27 -1.35 13.65
C PRO A 102 -6.47 -0.09 13.38
N MET A 103 -5.22 -0.24 12.92
CA MET A 103 -4.40 0.88 12.49
C MET A 103 -3.90 0.69 11.06
N VAL A 104 -4.09 1.71 10.23
CA VAL A 104 -3.47 1.79 8.91
C VAL A 104 -2.22 2.66 9.00
N VAL A 105 -1.08 2.11 8.60
CA VAL A 105 0.18 2.84 8.47
C VAL A 105 0.37 3.15 6.99
N PHE A 106 0.20 4.42 6.61
CA PHE A 106 0.44 4.88 5.24
C PHE A 106 1.76 5.65 5.16
N ILE A 107 2.64 5.25 4.25
CA ILE A 107 3.92 5.93 4.01
C ILE A 107 3.90 6.53 2.60
N ALA A 108 4.08 7.85 2.52
CA ALA A 108 4.09 8.60 1.27
C ALA A 108 5.37 8.38 0.44
N ASP A 109 5.40 8.90 -0.77
CA ASP A 109 6.58 8.86 -1.62
C ASP A 109 7.67 9.87 -1.18
N SER A 110 8.82 9.82 -1.84
CA SER A 110 9.97 10.65 -1.51
C SER A 110 9.77 12.15 -1.78
N SER A 111 8.77 12.55 -2.58
CA SER A 111 8.49 13.97 -2.85
C SER A 111 7.89 14.69 -1.64
N CYS A 112 7.32 13.93 -0.71
CA CYS A 112 6.77 14.43 0.55
C CYS A 112 7.82 14.61 1.64
N ALA A 113 9.07 14.20 1.40
CA ALA A 113 10.14 14.38 2.37
C ALA A 113 10.48 15.86 2.56
N GLY A 114 10.57 16.30 3.81
CA GLY A 114 10.84 17.70 4.18
C GLY A 114 10.23 18.10 5.50
N ASP A 115 10.15 19.41 5.73
CA ASP A 115 9.66 19.98 6.98
C ASP A 115 8.12 20.15 7.01
N ASP A 116 7.44 19.95 5.87
CA ASP A 116 5.98 20.09 5.77
C ASP A 116 5.28 18.75 5.97
N ALA A 117 4.82 18.50 7.19
CA ALA A 117 4.13 17.25 7.51
C ALA A 117 2.79 17.08 6.78
N THR A 118 2.18 18.15 6.26
CA THR A 118 0.93 18.05 5.48
C THR A 118 1.14 17.49 4.09
N ALA A 119 2.38 17.56 3.57
CA ALA A 119 2.71 17.04 2.24
C ALA A 119 2.35 15.55 2.10
N SER A 120 2.57 14.74 3.14
CA SER A 120 2.24 13.31 3.14
C SER A 120 0.73 13.03 3.15
N LEU A 121 -0.09 14.02 3.52
CA LEU A 121 -1.56 13.93 3.46
C LEU A 121 -2.11 14.41 2.12
N THR A 122 -1.53 15.47 1.55
CA THR A 122 -2.14 16.21 0.44
C THR A 122 -1.58 15.84 -0.93
N GLN A 123 -0.63 14.90 -1.00
CA GLN A 123 -0.04 14.44 -2.26
C GLN A 123 -1.06 13.72 -3.15
N GLY A 124 -2.00 12.99 -2.55
CA GLY A 124 -2.99 12.19 -3.23
C GLY A 124 -4.00 11.63 -2.24
N ARG A 125 -4.72 10.61 -2.63
CA ARG A 125 -5.76 10.01 -1.79
C ARG A 125 -5.23 8.96 -0.79
N GLY A 126 -3.99 8.48 -0.95
CA GLY A 126 -3.45 7.32 -0.25
C GLY A 126 -3.55 7.35 1.28
N ALA A 127 -3.36 8.53 1.92
CA ALA A 127 -3.59 8.71 3.35
C ALA A 127 -5.07 8.98 3.69
N LEU A 128 -5.71 9.86 2.90
CA LEU A 128 -6.98 10.49 3.26
C LEU A 128 -8.19 9.59 3.06
N VAL A 129 -8.10 8.64 2.12
CA VAL A 129 -9.20 7.69 1.86
C VAL A 129 -9.57 6.88 3.10
N TRP A 130 -8.59 6.57 3.95
CA TRP A 130 -8.79 5.85 5.21
C TRP A 130 -9.43 6.69 6.32
N ALA A 131 -9.37 8.03 6.21
CA ALA A 131 -9.98 8.96 7.15
C ALA A 131 -11.35 9.47 6.68
N SER A 132 -11.83 9.05 5.50
CA SER A 132 -13.11 9.48 4.98
C SER A 132 -14.29 9.01 5.85
N ASP A 133 -15.36 9.80 5.89
CA ASP A 133 -16.55 9.49 6.69
C ASP A 133 -17.16 8.14 6.28
N GLU A 134 -17.14 7.84 4.96
CA GLU A 134 -17.67 6.60 4.39
C GLU A 134 -16.86 5.38 4.84
N TRP A 135 -15.52 5.48 4.78
CA TRP A 135 -14.65 4.43 5.26
C TRP A 135 -14.78 4.22 6.76
N GLN A 136 -14.68 5.30 7.52
CA GLN A 136 -14.71 5.27 8.98
C GLN A 136 -16.05 4.82 9.56
N ALA A 137 -17.16 5.09 8.88
CA ALA A 137 -18.47 4.59 9.30
C ALA A 137 -18.59 3.07 9.22
N ALA A 138 -17.87 2.43 8.29
CA ALA A 138 -17.85 0.97 8.14
C ALA A 138 -16.68 0.33 8.92
N ASN A 139 -15.54 0.99 8.97
CA ASN A 139 -14.26 0.49 9.46
C ASN A 139 -13.57 1.53 10.37
N PRO A 140 -14.11 1.82 11.57
CA PRO A 140 -13.45 2.74 12.49
C PRO A 140 -12.01 2.32 12.73
N SER A 141 -11.05 3.19 12.38
CA SER A 141 -9.62 2.84 12.41
C SER A 141 -8.76 4.07 12.68
N ILE A 142 -7.60 3.84 13.28
CA ILE A 142 -6.53 4.82 13.43
C ILE A 142 -5.76 4.88 12.11
N VAL A 143 -5.34 6.09 11.68
CA VAL A 143 -4.48 6.24 10.51
C VAL A 143 -3.20 6.95 10.92
N LEU A 144 -2.06 6.30 10.72
CA LEU A 144 -0.72 6.81 11.03
C LEU A 144 0.02 7.15 9.74
N VAL A 145 0.48 8.41 9.62
CA VAL A 145 1.16 8.90 8.42
C VAL A 145 2.45 9.64 8.81
N PRO A 146 3.61 8.96 8.85
CA PRO A 146 4.89 9.61 9.12
C PRO A 146 5.34 10.49 7.96
N THR A 147 6.01 11.59 8.29
CA THR A 147 6.69 12.48 7.34
C THR A 147 8.16 12.57 7.71
N TYR A 148 9.03 12.20 6.79
CA TYR A 148 10.47 12.16 7.02
C TYR A 148 11.13 13.46 6.58
N PRO A 149 12.16 13.95 7.28
CA PRO A 149 12.85 15.20 6.91
C PRO A 149 13.67 15.08 5.62
N GLU A 150 13.95 13.85 5.17
CA GLU A 150 14.72 13.54 3.97
C GLU A 150 14.25 12.21 3.35
N THR A 151 14.70 11.92 2.13
CA THR A 151 14.51 10.60 1.51
C THR A 151 15.26 9.55 2.35
N ILE A 152 14.56 8.48 2.75
CA ILE A 152 15.05 7.53 3.76
C ILE A 152 15.68 6.26 3.18
N LEU A 153 15.65 6.10 1.86
CA LEU A 153 16.25 4.96 1.15
C LEU A 153 16.74 5.38 -0.24
N ASP A 154 17.65 4.60 -0.84
CA ASP A 154 18.18 4.80 -2.20
C ASP A 154 18.15 3.46 -2.94
N ASP A 155 17.35 3.39 -4.00
CA ASP A 155 17.19 2.25 -4.90
C ASP A 155 17.98 2.43 -6.23
N GLN A 156 18.60 3.60 -6.44
CA GLN A 156 19.26 3.95 -7.69
C GLN A 156 20.73 3.52 -7.76
N ASN A 157 21.43 3.50 -6.59
CA ASN A 157 22.86 3.24 -6.51
C ASN A 157 23.21 1.98 -5.71
N GLY A 158 22.32 1.01 -5.76
CA GLY A 158 22.41 -0.21 -4.94
C GLY A 158 21.67 0.02 -3.63
N TYR A 159 20.67 -0.72 -3.41
CA TYR A 159 19.72 -0.64 -2.30
C TYR A 159 20.36 -0.32 -0.96
N SER A 160 19.99 0.80 -0.36
CA SER A 160 20.45 1.21 0.96
C SER A 160 19.37 1.99 1.71
N THR A 161 19.36 1.84 3.03
CA THR A 161 18.41 2.50 3.93
C THR A 161 19.12 3.44 4.87
N THR A 162 18.39 4.41 5.40
CA THR A 162 18.82 5.20 6.56
C THR A 162 18.24 4.62 7.85
N GLU A 163 18.65 5.14 9.00
CA GLU A 163 18.10 4.74 10.31
C GLU A 163 16.60 5.09 10.47
N TYR A 164 16.04 5.89 9.58
CA TYR A 164 14.59 6.21 9.59
C TYR A 164 13.69 5.02 9.25
N VAL A 165 14.17 4.02 8.52
CA VAL A 165 13.38 2.80 8.27
C VAL A 165 13.14 2.04 9.57
N GLU A 166 14.22 1.80 10.34
CA GLU A 166 14.12 1.20 11.67
C GLU A 166 13.35 2.07 12.67
N LEU A 167 13.53 3.39 12.59
CA LEU A 167 12.76 4.34 13.39
C LEU A 167 11.27 4.20 13.12
N THR A 168 10.86 3.94 11.86
CA THR A 168 9.45 3.75 11.51
C THR A 168 8.83 2.56 12.25
N LYS A 169 9.56 1.46 12.37
CA LYS A 169 9.11 0.30 13.17
C LYS A 169 8.91 0.70 14.64
N ARG A 170 9.86 1.41 15.24
CA ARG A 170 9.75 1.87 16.64
C ARG A 170 8.62 2.90 16.82
N LEU A 171 8.41 3.78 15.85
CA LEU A 171 7.26 4.70 15.86
C LEU A 171 5.94 3.94 15.89
N ILE A 172 5.80 2.87 15.07
CA ILE A 172 4.59 2.04 15.05
C ILE A 172 4.39 1.38 16.43
N ASP A 173 5.46 0.88 17.06
CA ASP A 173 5.38 0.29 18.39
C ASP A 173 4.95 1.31 19.44
N ASP A 174 5.59 2.49 19.45
CA ASP A 174 5.31 3.54 20.42
C ASP A 174 3.88 4.09 20.27
N VAL A 175 3.42 4.28 19.02
CA VAL A 175 2.02 4.66 18.74
C VAL A 175 1.06 3.57 19.20
N SER A 176 1.41 2.29 19.03
CA SER A 176 0.59 1.17 19.48
C SER A 176 0.53 1.04 21.01
N GLU A 177 1.55 1.56 21.73
CA GLU A 177 1.55 1.64 23.19
C GLU A 177 0.80 2.89 23.71
N GLU A 178 0.81 3.99 22.95
CA GLU A 178 0.19 5.27 23.35
C GLU A 178 -1.32 5.31 23.08
N TYR A 179 -1.74 4.73 21.95
CA TYR A 179 -3.14 4.72 21.53
C TYR A 179 -3.72 3.30 21.62
N ALA A 180 -5.06 3.21 21.64
CA ALA A 180 -5.76 1.93 21.73
C ALA A 180 -5.74 1.16 20.39
N VAL A 181 -4.57 0.74 19.95
CA VAL A 181 -4.35 -0.02 18.72
C VAL A 181 -4.55 -1.51 18.97
N ASP A 182 -5.34 -2.16 18.13
CA ASP A 182 -5.37 -3.62 18.01
C ASP A 182 -4.13 -4.08 17.24
N THR A 183 -3.13 -4.55 17.96
CA THR A 183 -1.83 -4.95 17.36
C THR A 183 -1.91 -6.18 16.48
N ASP A 184 -3.01 -6.94 16.52
CA ASP A 184 -3.26 -8.04 15.59
C ASP A 184 -3.88 -7.53 14.27
N ARG A 185 -4.24 -6.22 14.18
CA ARG A 185 -4.85 -5.57 13.01
C ARG A 185 -4.13 -4.28 12.64
N ILE A 186 -2.82 -4.35 12.42
CA ILE A 186 -2.02 -3.27 11.84
C ILE A 186 -1.85 -3.57 10.36
N TYR A 187 -2.22 -2.64 9.50
CA TYR A 187 -2.14 -2.77 8.05
C TYR A 187 -1.13 -1.81 7.47
N GLY A 188 -0.19 -2.35 6.68
CA GLY A 188 0.87 -1.56 6.06
C GLY A 188 0.53 -1.18 4.63
N THR A 189 0.64 0.10 4.28
CA THR A 189 0.53 0.54 2.90
C THR A 189 1.44 1.73 2.63
N GLY A 190 1.77 1.94 1.38
CA GLY A 190 2.60 3.06 0.95
C GLY A 190 2.84 3.03 -0.54
N GLN A 191 3.30 4.17 -1.05
CA GLN A 191 3.55 4.38 -2.47
C GLN A 191 5.01 4.77 -2.72
N SER A 192 5.63 4.26 -3.80
CA SER A 192 7.03 4.55 -4.15
C SER A 192 7.98 4.27 -2.98
N MET A 193 8.68 5.29 -2.45
CA MET A 193 9.51 5.18 -1.25
C MET A 193 8.75 4.54 -0.09
N GLY A 194 7.49 4.90 0.11
CA GLY A 194 6.63 4.31 1.15
C GLY A 194 6.32 2.84 0.88
N CYS A 195 6.10 2.43 -0.37
CA CYS A 195 5.96 1.04 -0.76
C CYS A 195 7.25 0.26 -0.43
N MET A 196 8.41 0.79 -0.83
CA MET A 196 9.71 0.19 -0.55
C MET A 196 9.95 0.01 0.95
N THR A 197 9.63 1.04 1.74
CA THR A 197 9.73 0.98 3.20
C THR A 197 8.80 -0.08 3.78
N THR A 198 7.56 -0.17 3.30
CA THR A 198 6.61 -1.19 3.76
C THR A 198 7.04 -2.61 3.36
N LEU A 199 7.61 -2.81 2.16
CA LEU A 199 8.20 -4.09 1.72
C LEU A 199 9.34 -4.53 2.66
N ILE A 200 10.23 -3.60 3.01
CA ILE A 200 11.34 -3.86 3.94
C ILE A 200 10.79 -4.26 5.31
N LEU A 201 9.90 -3.45 5.88
CA LEU A 201 9.35 -3.69 7.22
C LEU A 201 8.54 -4.98 7.28
N ALA A 202 7.74 -5.31 6.26
CA ALA A 202 7.00 -6.57 6.18
C ALA A 202 7.93 -7.79 6.10
N SER A 203 9.11 -7.63 5.49
CA SER A 203 10.10 -8.71 5.38
C SER A 203 10.97 -8.85 6.63
N GLU A 204 11.39 -7.75 7.25
CA GLU A 204 12.25 -7.76 8.43
C GLU A 204 11.48 -8.05 9.72
N TYR A 205 10.20 -7.66 9.76
CA TYR A 205 9.28 -7.85 10.89
C TYR A 205 8.01 -8.57 10.46
N PRO A 206 8.05 -9.89 10.22
CA PRO A 206 6.93 -10.64 9.65
C PRO A 206 5.63 -10.61 10.46
N ASP A 207 5.72 -10.31 11.76
CA ASP A 207 4.56 -10.22 12.66
C ASP A 207 4.06 -8.77 12.81
N LEU A 208 4.60 -7.79 12.05
CA LEU A 208 4.25 -6.39 12.20
C LEU A 208 2.89 -6.05 11.58
N TYR A 209 2.61 -6.58 10.40
CA TYR A 209 1.39 -6.29 9.66
C TYR A 209 0.52 -7.53 9.50
N ALA A 210 -0.77 -7.38 9.76
CA ALA A 210 -1.77 -8.40 9.45
C ALA A 210 -1.89 -8.62 7.93
N ALA A 211 -1.89 -7.53 7.17
CA ALA A 211 -1.83 -7.55 5.72
C ALA A 211 -1.23 -6.25 5.17
N CYS A 212 -0.76 -6.28 3.91
CA CYS A 212 -0.15 -5.15 3.25
C CYS A 212 -0.78 -4.83 1.89
N MET A 213 -0.73 -3.54 1.52
CA MET A 213 -1.03 -3.06 0.17
C MET A 213 0.18 -2.27 -0.34
N PHE A 214 0.95 -2.88 -1.24
CA PHE A 214 2.15 -2.27 -1.85
C PHE A 214 1.76 -1.55 -3.14
N VAL A 215 2.21 -0.29 -3.31
CA VAL A 215 1.84 0.52 -4.48
C VAL A 215 3.07 1.13 -5.14
N ASP A 216 3.36 0.68 -6.35
CA ASP A 216 4.37 1.22 -7.27
C ASP A 216 5.73 1.52 -6.63
N GLY A 217 6.34 0.52 -5.99
CA GLY A 217 7.70 0.55 -5.48
C GLY A 217 8.43 -0.75 -5.83
N GLN A 218 9.73 -0.82 -5.60
CA GLN A 218 10.55 -2.02 -5.76
C GLN A 218 11.67 -2.03 -4.72
N TRP A 219 12.15 -3.23 -4.36
CA TRP A 219 13.29 -3.34 -3.46
C TRP A 219 14.16 -4.55 -3.86
N ASP A 220 15.35 -4.67 -3.26
CA ASP A 220 16.24 -5.80 -3.46
C ASP A 220 15.54 -7.13 -3.10
N VAL A 221 15.08 -7.86 -4.12
CA VAL A 221 14.32 -9.09 -3.98
C VAL A 221 15.06 -10.12 -3.11
N SER A 222 16.39 -10.09 -3.09
CA SER A 222 17.20 -11.01 -2.27
C SER A 222 16.98 -10.84 -0.75
N THR A 223 16.34 -9.75 -0.33
CA THR A 223 16.02 -9.46 1.08
C THR A 223 14.53 -9.66 1.39
N LEU A 224 13.71 -9.98 0.40
CA LEU A 224 12.24 -10.01 0.50
C LEU A 224 11.64 -11.42 0.66
N SER A 225 12.44 -12.46 0.90
CA SER A 225 11.93 -13.84 0.98
C SER A 225 10.86 -14.08 2.05
N ALA A 226 10.81 -13.25 3.12
CA ALA A 226 9.76 -13.37 4.13
C ALA A 226 8.35 -12.96 3.62
N LEU A 227 8.26 -12.28 2.47
CA LEU A 227 6.96 -11.98 1.83
C LEU A 227 6.20 -13.24 1.41
N GLU A 228 6.87 -14.37 1.25
CA GLU A 228 6.26 -15.65 0.90
C GLU A 228 5.22 -16.13 1.94
N ASP A 229 5.40 -15.72 3.19
CA ASP A 229 4.52 -16.05 4.31
C ASP A 229 3.56 -14.88 4.66
N GLN A 230 3.62 -13.75 3.92
CA GLN A 230 2.80 -12.57 4.18
C GLN A 230 1.50 -12.56 3.38
N THR A 231 0.51 -11.82 3.90
CA THR A 231 -0.76 -11.54 3.22
C THR A 231 -0.67 -10.15 2.58
N PHE A 232 -0.78 -10.05 1.26
CA PHE A 232 -0.67 -8.75 0.59
C PHE A 232 -1.32 -8.70 -0.80
N ILE A 233 -1.60 -7.46 -1.24
CA ILE A 233 -1.82 -7.11 -2.65
C ILE A 233 -0.74 -6.12 -3.09
N TYR A 234 -0.12 -6.37 -4.25
CA TYR A 234 0.93 -5.53 -4.81
C TYR A 234 0.49 -4.98 -6.16
N PHE A 235 0.39 -3.64 -6.24
CA PHE A 235 0.05 -2.90 -7.45
C PHE A 235 1.29 -2.32 -8.11
N ALA A 236 1.37 -2.44 -9.44
CA ALA A 236 2.36 -1.72 -10.24
C ALA A 236 1.81 -1.35 -11.62
N ALA A 237 2.12 -0.16 -12.11
CA ALA A 237 1.76 0.25 -13.46
C ALA A 237 2.76 -0.29 -14.50
N GLU A 238 2.28 -0.88 -15.60
CA GLU A 238 3.17 -1.38 -16.67
C GLU A 238 3.98 -0.25 -17.34
N ASP A 239 3.47 0.98 -17.28
CA ASP A 239 4.16 2.17 -17.80
C ASP A 239 5.21 2.71 -16.80
N ASP A 240 5.19 2.30 -15.54
CA ASP A 240 6.27 2.47 -14.56
C ASP A 240 7.23 1.27 -14.61
N THR A 241 8.22 1.37 -15.47
CA THR A 241 9.13 0.26 -15.73
C THR A 241 9.87 -0.22 -14.48
N SER A 242 10.18 0.68 -13.53
CA SER A 242 10.94 0.32 -12.33
C SER A 242 10.08 -0.50 -11.35
N ALA A 243 8.92 0.03 -10.96
CA ALA A 243 8.01 -0.65 -10.05
C ALA A 243 7.48 -1.95 -10.65
N TYR A 244 7.10 -1.94 -11.93
CA TYR A 244 6.61 -3.13 -12.62
C TYR A 244 7.66 -4.25 -12.69
N ASN A 245 8.91 -3.93 -13.03
CA ASN A 245 9.99 -4.92 -13.03
C ASN A 245 10.25 -5.47 -11.62
N GLY A 246 10.25 -4.60 -10.59
CA GLY A 246 10.41 -5.05 -9.21
C GLY A 246 9.31 -6.00 -8.76
N MET A 247 8.05 -5.71 -9.09
CA MET A 247 6.94 -6.63 -8.86
C MET A 247 7.15 -7.98 -9.58
N GLN A 248 7.63 -7.97 -10.85
CA GLN A 248 7.95 -9.18 -11.60
C GLN A 248 9.12 -9.99 -10.98
N GLU A 249 10.09 -9.31 -10.36
CA GLU A 249 11.18 -9.98 -9.64
C GLU A 249 10.66 -10.69 -8.39
N VAL A 250 9.72 -10.10 -7.64
CA VAL A 250 9.06 -10.75 -6.51
C VAL A 250 8.24 -11.96 -6.98
N MET A 251 7.45 -11.83 -8.04
CA MET A 251 6.71 -12.96 -8.63
C MET A 251 7.67 -14.09 -9.07
N SER A 252 8.84 -13.74 -9.63
CA SER A 252 9.86 -14.73 -10.05
C SER A 252 10.47 -15.44 -8.85
N MET A 253 10.67 -14.78 -7.71
CA MET A 253 11.10 -15.38 -6.46
C MET A 253 10.06 -16.41 -5.98
N PHE A 254 8.76 -16.06 -5.98
CA PHE A 254 7.68 -16.99 -5.65
C PHE A 254 7.63 -18.22 -6.57
N ASP A 255 7.82 -18.02 -7.88
CA ASP A 255 7.91 -19.13 -8.85
C ASP A 255 9.10 -20.07 -8.58
N GLU A 256 10.27 -19.51 -8.23
CA GLU A 256 11.50 -20.28 -7.95
C GLU A 256 11.36 -21.11 -6.67
N ASP A 257 10.67 -20.57 -5.65
CA ASP A 257 10.49 -21.22 -4.36
C ASP A 257 9.20 -22.07 -4.29
N GLY A 258 8.37 -21.98 -5.33
CA GLY A 258 7.15 -22.78 -5.50
C GLY A 258 6.01 -22.33 -4.58
N VAL A 259 5.94 -21.04 -4.31
CA VAL A 259 4.88 -20.38 -3.54
C VAL A 259 3.76 -19.95 -4.46
N ASP A 260 2.54 -20.30 -4.12
CA ASP A 260 1.36 -19.95 -4.91
C ASP A 260 0.98 -18.48 -4.74
N TYR A 261 0.72 -17.79 -5.85
CA TYR A 261 0.18 -16.43 -5.89
C TYR A 261 -0.90 -16.29 -6.97
N THR A 262 -1.64 -15.20 -6.93
CA THR A 262 -2.61 -14.85 -7.97
C THR A 262 -2.21 -13.52 -8.63
N TYR A 263 -2.19 -13.49 -9.96
CA TYR A 263 -1.87 -12.30 -10.75
C TYR A 263 -3.04 -11.93 -11.66
N ALA A 264 -3.33 -10.62 -11.76
CA ALA A 264 -4.24 -10.05 -12.73
C ALA A 264 -3.70 -8.77 -13.36
N GLN A 265 -4.10 -8.51 -14.60
CA GLN A 265 -3.89 -7.21 -15.25
C GLN A 265 -5.22 -6.49 -15.28
N TRP A 266 -5.25 -5.25 -14.75
CA TRP A 266 -6.43 -4.41 -14.67
C TRP A 266 -6.33 -3.21 -15.59
N ASP A 267 -7.47 -2.68 -16.00
CA ASP A 267 -7.57 -1.47 -16.81
C ASP A 267 -7.85 -0.26 -15.89
N GLY A 268 -6.95 0.73 -15.92
CA GLY A 268 -7.07 1.95 -15.10
C GLY A 268 -8.33 2.77 -15.39
N THR A 269 -9.00 2.54 -16.52
CA THR A 269 -10.26 3.23 -16.87
C THR A 269 -11.52 2.57 -16.29
N TRP A 270 -11.39 1.45 -15.61
CA TRP A 270 -12.52 0.76 -15.01
C TRP A 270 -13.22 1.61 -13.96
N THR A 271 -14.54 1.45 -13.89
CA THR A 271 -15.38 2.05 -12.87
C THR A 271 -15.19 1.36 -11.51
N PRO A 272 -15.63 1.99 -10.40
CA PRO A 272 -15.60 1.35 -9.08
C PRO A 272 -16.28 -0.03 -9.03
N ASP A 273 -17.41 -0.20 -9.74
CA ASP A 273 -18.11 -1.49 -9.82
C ASP A 273 -17.28 -2.55 -10.55
N GLU A 274 -16.62 -2.18 -11.67
CA GLU A 274 -15.74 -3.08 -12.41
C GLU A 274 -14.50 -3.45 -11.59
N LEU A 275 -13.92 -2.51 -10.83
CA LEU A 275 -12.83 -2.78 -9.90
C LEU A 275 -13.24 -3.72 -8.77
N SER A 276 -14.45 -3.57 -8.24
CA SER A 276 -14.99 -4.47 -7.20
C SER A 276 -15.22 -5.88 -7.73
N GLU A 277 -15.71 -6.03 -8.98
CA GLU A 277 -15.85 -7.33 -9.64
C GLU A 277 -14.46 -7.97 -9.88
N ALA A 278 -13.50 -7.20 -10.38
CA ALA A 278 -12.13 -7.65 -10.62
C ALA A 278 -11.41 -8.05 -9.32
N THR A 279 -11.63 -7.32 -8.23
CA THR A 279 -11.13 -7.69 -6.89
C THR A 279 -11.70 -9.03 -6.45
N SER A 280 -13.01 -9.22 -6.57
CA SER A 280 -13.67 -10.49 -6.22
C SER A 280 -13.14 -11.66 -7.05
N GLU A 281 -12.86 -11.44 -8.34
CA GLU A 281 -12.25 -12.46 -9.22
C GLU A 281 -10.83 -12.77 -8.79
N LEU A 282 -9.99 -11.75 -8.53
CA LEU A 282 -8.62 -11.91 -8.06
C LEU A 282 -8.55 -12.73 -6.76
N LEU A 283 -9.37 -12.36 -5.75
CA LEU A 283 -9.41 -13.01 -4.45
C LEU A 283 -9.94 -14.45 -4.52
N SER A 284 -10.70 -14.81 -5.56
CA SER A 284 -11.16 -16.18 -5.78
C SER A 284 -10.02 -17.18 -6.01
N GLY A 285 -8.80 -16.69 -6.31
CA GLY A 285 -7.56 -17.47 -6.37
C GLY A 285 -7.22 -18.14 -5.04
N GLY A 286 -7.59 -17.53 -3.92
CA GLY A 286 -7.45 -18.10 -2.57
C GLY A 286 -6.00 -18.26 -2.11
N THR A 287 -5.12 -17.39 -2.59
CA THR A 287 -3.70 -17.29 -2.18
C THR A 287 -3.55 -16.18 -1.12
N ASN A 288 -2.38 -16.06 -0.50
CA ASN A 288 -2.07 -14.94 0.40
C ASN A 288 -1.41 -13.78 -0.34
N ALA A 289 -0.78 -14.05 -1.48
CA ALA A 289 -0.10 -13.06 -2.29
C ALA A 289 -0.88 -12.79 -3.58
N TYR A 290 -1.19 -11.54 -3.82
CA TYR A 290 -1.88 -11.07 -5.00
C TYR A 290 -1.08 -9.98 -5.68
N PHE A 291 -0.97 -10.06 -7.01
CA PHE A 291 -0.27 -9.08 -7.82
C PHE A 291 -1.21 -8.53 -8.88
N VAL A 292 -1.21 -7.21 -9.01
CA VAL A 292 -2.05 -6.50 -9.97
C VAL A 292 -1.20 -5.53 -10.78
N SER A 293 -1.19 -5.66 -12.11
CA SER A 293 -0.64 -4.62 -12.96
C SER A 293 -1.73 -3.76 -13.58
N TRP A 294 -1.51 -2.46 -13.61
CA TRP A 294 -2.31 -1.55 -14.45
C TRP A 294 -1.81 -1.65 -15.89
N ALA A 295 -2.71 -2.01 -16.81
CA ALA A 295 -2.38 -2.20 -18.22
C ALA A 295 -1.81 -0.93 -18.85
N SER A 296 -0.76 -1.07 -19.65
CA SER A 296 -0.10 0.06 -20.31
C SER A 296 -1.09 0.91 -21.11
N GLY A 297 -1.00 2.23 -20.97
CA GLY A 297 -1.82 3.22 -21.65
C GLY A 297 -3.25 3.37 -21.08
N THR A 298 -3.55 2.78 -19.93
CA THR A 298 -4.85 2.94 -19.26
C THR A 298 -4.80 3.91 -18.08
N ILE A 299 -3.60 4.27 -17.61
CA ILE A 299 -3.39 5.32 -16.62
C ILE A 299 -3.16 6.64 -17.34
N GLU A 300 -3.88 7.68 -16.95
CA GLU A 300 -3.64 9.03 -17.45
C GLU A 300 -2.41 9.62 -16.73
N ALA A 301 -1.37 9.96 -17.50
CA ALA A 301 -0.17 10.57 -16.94
C ALA A 301 -0.51 11.90 -16.23
N SER A 302 -0.01 12.10 -15.03
CA SER A 302 -0.21 13.33 -14.28
C SER A 302 0.31 14.55 -15.09
N SER A 303 -0.51 15.58 -15.23
CA SER A 303 -0.11 16.84 -15.82
C SER A 303 0.68 17.74 -14.85
N GLU A 304 0.73 17.37 -13.57
CA GLU A 304 1.43 18.10 -12.52
C GLU A 304 2.85 17.56 -12.35
N THR A 305 3.79 18.13 -13.12
CA THR A 305 5.22 17.90 -12.97
C THR A 305 5.83 18.87 -11.97
N SER A 306 5.42 18.82 -10.72
CA SER A 306 6.15 19.49 -9.64
C SER A 306 7.03 18.49 -8.90
N PHE A 307 7.97 17.87 -9.61
CA PHE A 307 9.08 17.20 -8.96
C PHE A 307 10.06 18.29 -8.47
N ALA A 308 9.74 18.90 -7.36
CA ALA A 308 10.69 19.66 -6.57
C ALA A 308 11.58 18.66 -5.84
N GLY A 309 12.59 18.12 -6.54
CA GLY A 309 13.64 17.38 -5.83
C GLY A 309 14.23 18.27 -4.72
N PRO A 310 14.80 17.71 -3.65
CA PRO A 310 15.21 18.39 -2.41
C PRO A 310 16.26 19.49 -2.59
N ASN A 311 16.54 19.97 -3.82
CA ASN A 311 17.52 20.99 -4.14
C ASN A 311 17.09 22.05 -5.17
N SER A 312 15.79 22.26 -5.42
CA SER A 312 15.33 23.41 -6.19
C SER A 312 15.03 24.61 -5.28
N SER A 313 16.06 25.16 -4.63
CA SER A 313 15.98 26.51 -4.10
C SER A 313 15.80 27.47 -5.28
N SER A 314 14.58 27.97 -5.45
CA SER A 314 14.28 29.09 -6.34
C SER A 314 14.94 30.35 -5.80
N ASP A 315 16.24 30.50 -6.07
CA ASP A 315 16.91 31.79 -5.90
C ASP A 315 16.64 32.63 -7.17
N ASP A 316 15.51 33.33 -7.15
CA ASP A 316 15.10 34.29 -8.13
C ASP A 316 15.81 35.63 -7.84
N SER A 317 17.16 35.62 -7.92
CA SER A 317 17.97 36.82 -7.90
C SER A 317 18.33 37.20 -9.31
N GLU A 318 17.81 38.37 -9.71
CA GLU A 318 18.05 39.13 -10.95
C GLU A 318 19.49 38.97 -11.51
N LYS A 319 19.57 38.39 -12.72
CA LYS A 319 20.80 38.49 -13.54
C LYS A 319 20.93 39.87 -14.12
N PRO A 320 22.03 40.60 -13.89
CA PRO A 320 22.34 41.77 -14.68
C PRO A 320 22.82 41.36 -16.10
N ALA A 321 22.28 42.04 -17.09
CA ALA A 321 22.65 41.89 -18.48
C ALA A 321 24.16 42.17 -18.68
N ILE A 322 24.86 41.21 -19.27
CA ILE A 322 26.23 41.40 -19.76
C ILE A 322 26.20 41.42 -21.28
N ASP A 323 26.71 42.50 -21.77
CA ASP A 323 26.91 42.90 -23.18
C ASP A 323 27.83 41.88 -23.88
N THR A 324 27.44 41.51 -25.11
CA THR A 324 28.25 40.70 -26.02
C THR A 324 29.10 41.62 -26.87
N ASP A 325 30.42 41.54 -26.70
CA ASP A 325 31.33 41.82 -27.82
C ASP A 325 32.70 41.14 -27.65
N SER A 326 33.21 40.64 -28.81
CA SER A 326 34.62 40.26 -29.10
C SER A 326 35.09 38.89 -28.57
N GLU A 327 35.71 37.98 -29.26
CA GLU A 327 36.52 37.97 -30.50
C GLU A 327 36.83 36.48 -30.82
N LYS A 328 36.86 36.17 -32.11
CA LYS A 328 37.37 34.92 -32.68
C LYS A 328 38.85 34.71 -32.37
N THR A 329 39.24 33.51 -31.99
CA THR A 329 40.59 33.00 -32.30
C THR A 329 40.50 31.53 -32.69
N GLU A 330 40.80 31.27 -33.97
CA GLU A 330 41.06 29.93 -34.52
C GLU A 330 42.45 29.46 -34.11
N VAL A 331 42.59 28.21 -33.73
CA VAL A 331 43.88 27.50 -33.81
C VAL A 331 43.62 26.08 -34.34
N SER A 332 44.16 25.89 -35.53
CA SER A 332 44.30 24.57 -36.19
C SER A 332 45.51 23.80 -35.63
N ALA A 333 45.42 22.47 -35.61
CA ALA A 333 46.49 21.52 -35.93
C ALA A 333 45.95 20.10 -35.83
N ASP A 334 45.71 19.43 -36.91
CA ASP A 334 46.47 18.37 -37.59
C ASP A 334 47.10 17.29 -36.67
N THR A 335 46.71 16.04 -36.91
CA THR A 335 47.58 14.93 -37.38
C THR A 335 46.80 13.60 -37.31
N GLU A 336 46.54 13.07 -38.38
CA GLU A 336 46.95 11.87 -39.15
C GLU A 336 46.31 10.52 -38.80
N ALA A 337 45.92 9.92 -39.89
CA ALA A 337 45.25 8.65 -40.14
C ALA A 337 46.11 7.43 -39.88
N SER A 338 45.44 6.31 -39.62
CA SER A 338 45.83 5.04 -40.26
C SER A 338 44.59 4.18 -40.53
N GLU A 339 44.40 3.88 -41.79
CA GLU A 339 43.47 2.91 -42.37
C GLU A 339 43.85 1.49 -41.96
N ASP A 340 42.86 0.59 -41.80
CA ASP A 340 42.76 -0.59 -42.64
C ASP A 340 41.37 -1.22 -42.50
N ALA A 341 40.88 -1.60 -43.68
CA ALA A 341 39.58 -2.14 -44.00
C ALA A 341 39.45 -3.64 -43.71
N GLU A 342 38.26 -4.12 -43.44
CA GLU A 342 37.61 -5.09 -44.36
C GLU A 342 36.10 -5.28 -44.02
N SER A 343 35.38 -5.42 -45.09
CA SER A 343 33.93 -5.46 -45.28
C SER A 343 33.25 -6.77 -44.81
N SER A 344 31.98 -6.70 -44.34
CA SER A 344 30.91 -7.58 -44.84
C SER A 344 29.51 -7.10 -44.45
N GLU A 345 28.75 -6.87 -45.47
CA GLU A 345 27.30 -7.02 -45.74
C GLU A 345 26.21 -6.59 -44.74
N ALA A 346 25.36 -5.78 -45.34
CA ALA A 346 24.10 -5.19 -44.99
C ALA A 346 23.05 -6.11 -44.35
N GLY A 347 22.48 -5.63 -43.23
CA GLY A 347 21.15 -5.95 -42.77
C GLY A 347 20.46 -4.61 -42.43
N GLU A 348 19.40 -4.30 -43.16
CA GLU A 348 18.57 -3.11 -42.91
C GLU A 348 18.02 -3.13 -41.50
N LYS A 349 18.39 -2.14 -40.70
CA LYS A 349 17.73 -1.76 -39.47
C LYS A 349 16.57 -0.83 -39.80
N PRO A 350 15.39 -1.03 -39.18
CA PRO A 350 14.37 0.01 -39.23
C PRO A 350 14.85 1.26 -38.49
N GLU A 351 14.60 2.41 -39.09
CA GLU A 351 14.87 3.72 -38.48
C GLU A 351 14.00 3.90 -37.23
N GLY A 352 14.56 3.60 -36.06
CA GLY A 352 14.04 3.99 -34.78
C GLY A 352 14.39 5.48 -34.56
N GLY A 353 13.37 6.30 -34.37
CA GLY A 353 13.52 7.71 -34.03
C GLY A 353 14.41 7.85 -32.79
N LYS A 354 15.34 8.79 -32.85
CA LYS A 354 16.08 9.26 -31.68
C LYS A 354 15.11 10.06 -30.81
N GLY A 355 14.33 9.39 -29.98
CA GLY A 355 13.71 10.00 -28.82
C GLY A 355 14.82 10.46 -27.86
N ASN A 356 14.72 11.69 -27.41
CA ASN A 356 15.63 12.25 -26.43
C ASN A 356 15.47 11.43 -25.14
N GLY A 357 16.52 10.86 -24.60
CA GLY A 357 16.44 10.03 -23.39
C GLY A 357 15.82 10.73 -22.17
N ASN A 358 15.81 12.07 -22.20
CA ASN A 358 15.17 12.93 -21.19
C ASN A 358 13.62 12.88 -21.27
N ASP A 359 13.05 12.76 -22.49
CA ASP A 359 11.59 12.73 -22.67
C ASP A 359 11.01 11.39 -22.19
N SER A 360 11.74 10.29 -22.35
CA SER A 360 11.38 8.96 -21.88
C SER A 360 11.40 8.85 -20.36
N MET A 361 12.40 9.44 -19.71
CA MET A 361 12.53 9.42 -18.24
C MET A 361 11.46 10.29 -17.57
N MET A 362 11.18 11.47 -18.14
CA MET A 362 10.14 12.36 -17.63
C MET A 362 8.74 11.74 -17.80
N GLN A 363 8.49 10.99 -18.86
CA GLN A 363 7.25 10.28 -19.08
C GLN A 363 7.05 9.14 -18.08
N SER A 364 8.10 8.37 -17.77
CA SER A 364 8.03 7.31 -16.74
C SER A 364 7.67 7.87 -15.37
N VAL A 365 8.26 9.00 -14.97
CA VAL A 365 7.94 9.67 -13.69
C VAL A 365 6.47 10.12 -13.63
N GLN A 366 5.90 10.61 -14.74
CA GLN A 366 4.50 11.03 -14.79
C GLN A 366 3.53 9.86 -14.57
N TYR A 367 3.82 8.70 -15.13
CA TYR A 367 3.01 7.49 -14.91
C TYR A 367 3.20 6.96 -13.49
N HIS A 368 4.41 6.97 -12.96
CA HIS A 368 4.71 6.58 -11.59
C HIS A 368 3.85 7.35 -10.58
N MET A 369 3.87 8.68 -10.67
CA MET A 369 3.10 9.54 -9.75
C MET A 369 1.57 9.38 -9.93
N ALA A 370 1.11 9.17 -11.17
CA ALA A 370 -0.31 9.02 -11.44
C ALA A 370 -0.89 7.70 -10.93
N SER A 371 -0.10 6.62 -10.98
CA SER A 371 -0.56 5.27 -10.67
C SER A 371 -1.01 5.08 -9.22
N PHE A 372 -0.46 5.87 -8.28
CA PHE A 372 -0.78 5.76 -6.86
C PHE A 372 -2.28 5.90 -6.60
N ASP A 373 -2.89 6.92 -7.15
CA ASP A 373 -4.32 7.19 -6.98
C ASP A 373 -5.22 6.07 -7.55
N TYR A 374 -4.73 5.34 -8.55
CA TYR A 374 -5.49 4.22 -9.12
C TYR A 374 -5.59 3.03 -8.16
N ALA A 375 -4.58 2.77 -7.37
CA ALA A 375 -4.61 1.72 -6.35
C ALA A 375 -5.56 2.08 -5.19
N TYR A 376 -5.46 3.30 -4.66
CA TYR A 376 -6.23 3.74 -3.49
C TYR A 376 -7.71 4.07 -3.77
N ARG A 377 -8.20 3.97 -5.00
CA ARG A 377 -9.64 4.00 -5.29
C ARG A 377 -10.30 2.61 -5.27
N CYS A 378 -9.51 1.55 -5.12
CA CYS A 378 -10.00 0.18 -5.08
C CYS A 378 -10.54 -0.18 -3.70
N VAL A 379 -11.72 0.34 -3.34
CA VAL A 379 -12.33 0.17 -2.00
C VAL A 379 -12.48 -1.31 -1.62
N ALA A 380 -12.84 -2.18 -2.57
CA ALA A 380 -12.95 -3.61 -2.30
C ALA A 380 -11.62 -4.28 -1.91
N VAL A 381 -10.48 -3.72 -2.35
CA VAL A 381 -9.15 -4.15 -1.89
C VAL A 381 -8.90 -3.67 -0.46
N MET A 382 -9.31 -2.44 -0.14
CA MET A 382 -9.21 -1.91 1.23
C MET A 382 -10.07 -2.72 2.21
N GLU A 383 -11.30 -3.10 1.80
CA GLU A 383 -12.18 -3.97 2.59
C GLU A 383 -11.53 -5.33 2.84
N TRP A 384 -10.98 -5.95 1.78
CA TRP A 384 -10.26 -7.21 1.91
C TRP A 384 -9.06 -7.09 2.87
N LEU A 385 -8.32 -5.99 2.84
CA LEU A 385 -7.20 -5.76 3.76
C LEU A 385 -7.66 -5.90 5.22
N PHE A 386 -8.83 -5.37 5.56
CA PHE A 386 -9.42 -5.39 6.91
C PHE A 386 -10.09 -6.73 7.29
N GLU A 387 -10.25 -7.66 6.36
CA GLU A 387 -10.76 -9.02 6.61
C GLU A 387 -9.66 -10.00 7.08
N ASN A 388 -8.37 -9.60 7.02
CA ASN A 388 -7.21 -10.44 7.34
C ASN A 388 -6.60 -10.19 8.71
#